data_27e731e6eba1ddc60467f026f55d3f45
#
_entry.id   27e731e6eba1ddc60467f026f55d3f45
#
_cell.length_a   1.000
_cell.length_b   1.000
_cell.length_c   1.000
_cell.angle_alpha   90.00
_cell.angle_beta   90.00
_cell.angle_gamma   90.00
#
_symmetry.space_group_name_H-M   'P 1'
#
loop_
_entity.id
_entity.type
_entity.pdbx_description
1 polymer ?
#
loop_
_entity_poly.entity_id
_entity_poly.type
_entity_poly.pdbx_seq_one_letter_code
_entity_poly.pdbx_strand_id
1 'polypeptide(L)'
;MTDSEPVLRTMTRTQGNNRAIKDGTVTPRGLRLEFEEVPVLVQGFRRMVRTLEFDVSEMALTTYLTAREHGVAFTALPIFLVRGFHHGAIVFNTRSDIRGPKDLEGRRVGVNRGYTVTTGVWARGILAEEYGVDLTQVTWVLSGDEHVASYVAPPNVAPAGPGADLAAMLLAGELDAVIGVEVDHPAVAPLIPEPDKAALAALEHRGFYPINHLVVVKDEVLQRHPDAGARLFEAFAEAKRRYVDTLRDGTLDSPTASDEVYAAVLRATGNDPLPYGIEPNRPMLTRLVDHAMSQRILRTPVDVDELFDPATHDLTA
;
A
#
# COMPACT_ATOMS: atom_id res chain seq x y z
N MET A 1 23.51 -3.46 -36.10
CA MET A 1 22.05 -3.41 -35.86
C MET A 1 21.88 -2.57 -34.61
N THR A 2 21.33 -1.38 -34.70
CA THR A 2 20.98 -0.59 -33.52
C THR A 2 19.80 -1.33 -32.88
N ASP A 3 20.06 -2.03 -31.75
CA ASP A 3 18.97 -2.57 -30.94
C ASP A 3 18.07 -1.38 -30.57
N SER A 4 16.83 -1.43 -31.02
CA SER A 4 15.83 -0.45 -30.61
C SER A 4 15.64 -0.57 -29.11
N GLU A 5 15.60 0.57 -28.41
CA GLU A 5 15.32 0.58 -26.97
C GLU A 5 14.07 -0.24 -26.65
N PRO A 6 14.13 -1.17 -25.68
CA PRO A 6 12.96 -1.93 -25.28
C PRO A 6 11.86 -0.99 -24.76
N VAL A 7 10.65 -1.24 -25.25
CA VAL A 7 9.45 -0.50 -24.87
C VAL A 7 8.72 -1.30 -23.80
N LEU A 8 8.49 -0.71 -22.63
CA LEU A 8 7.84 -1.35 -21.51
C LEU A 8 6.45 -0.72 -21.26
N ARG A 9 5.41 -1.52 -21.44
CA ARG A 9 4.04 -1.12 -21.11
C ARG A 9 3.91 -0.96 -19.60
N THR A 10 3.64 0.27 -19.16
CA THR A 10 3.75 0.67 -17.76
C THR A 10 2.43 1.20 -17.22
N MET A 11 2.02 0.76 -16.03
CA MET A 11 0.83 1.25 -15.35
C MET A 11 1.20 1.78 -13.97
N THR A 12 1.08 3.09 -13.79
CA THR A 12 1.15 3.76 -12.49
C THR A 12 0.15 4.90 -12.43
N ARG A 13 -0.42 5.14 -11.26
CA ARG A 13 -1.17 6.38 -11.03
C ARG A 13 -0.20 7.57 -11.07
N THR A 14 -0.63 8.70 -11.62
CA THR A 14 0.17 9.93 -11.58
C THR A 14 0.19 10.51 -10.17
N GLN A 15 1.39 10.71 -9.64
CA GLN A 15 1.66 11.25 -8.31
C GLN A 15 2.81 12.25 -8.40
N GLY A 16 3.03 13.06 -7.37
CA GLY A 16 4.13 14.02 -7.36
C GLY A 16 5.49 13.35 -7.65
N ASN A 17 5.75 12.22 -6.96
CA ASN A 17 7.04 11.52 -7.01
C ASN A 17 7.34 10.75 -8.32
N ASN A 18 6.36 10.57 -9.19
CA ASN A 18 6.57 9.91 -10.50
C ASN A 18 6.16 10.77 -11.70
N ARG A 19 5.72 12.01 -11.47
CA ARG A 19 5.26 12.90 -12.54
C ARG A 19 6.34 13.12 -13.60
N ALA A 20 7.58 13.38 -13.19
CA ALA A 20 8.68 13.65 -14.09
C ALA A 20 9.04 12.45 -15.01
N ILE A 21 8.75 11.23 -14.62
CA ILE A 21 8.87 10.07 -15.52
C ILE A 21 7.70 10.02 -16.50
N LYS A 22 6.49 10.31 -16.03
CA LYS A 22 5.27 10.21 -16.86
C LYS A 22 5.20 11.29 -17.92
N ASP A 23 5.72 12.48 -17.65
CA ASP A 23 5.77 13.59 -18.62
C ASP A 23 7.03 13.56 -19.50
N GLY A 24 7.93 12.59 -19.28
CA GLY A 24 9.16 12.42 -20.06
C GLY A 24 10.31 13.35 -19.68
N THR A 25 10.17 14.16 -18.61
CA THR A 25 11.26 15.01 -18.09
C THR A 25 12.41 14.17 -17.52
N VAL A 26 12.10 12.99 -17.02
CA VAL A 26 13.04 11.95 -16.60
C VAL A 26 12.74 10.69 -17.39
N THR A 27 13.76 10.06 -17.95
CA THR A 27 13.62 8.80 -18.68
C THR A 27 14.65 7.79 -18.19
N PRO A 28 14.27 6.51 -18.02
CA PRO A 28 15.24 5.49 -17.69
C PRO A 28 16.19 5.27 -18.88
N ARG A 29 17.49 5.17 -18.60
CA ARG A 29 18.51 5.04 -19.64
C ARG A 29 18.31 3.74 -20.45
N GLY A 30 18.16 3.87 -21.77
CA GLY A 30 18.04 2.74 -22.69
C GLY A 30 16.77 1.90 -22.50
N LEU A 31 15.72 2.48 -21.92
CA LEU A 31 14.38 1.91 -21.80
C LEU A 31 13.35 3.00 -22.13
N ARG A 32 12.30 2.63 -22.81
CA ARG A 32 11.15 3.52 -23.06
C ARG A 32 9.93 3.02 -22.31
N LEU A 33 9.31 3.88 -21.49
CA LEU A 33 8.07 3.57 -20.78
C LEU A 33 6.89 4.09 -21.59
N GLU A 34 5.92 3.21 -21.87
CA GLU A 34 4.61 3.59 -22.41
C GLU A 34 3.55 3.46 -21.33
N PHE A 35 3.08 4.61 -20.84
CA PHE A 35 2.12 4.64 -19.75
C PHE A 35 0.69 4.42 -20.23
N GLU A 36 0.01 3.50 -19.56
CA GLU A 36 -1.44 3.34 -19.65
C GLU A 36 -2.10 3.92 -18.40
N GLU A 37 -2.99 4.88 -18.60
CA GLU A 37 -3.80 5.45 -17.51
C GLU A 37 -4.97 4.50 -17.20
N VAL A 38 -5.06 4.07 -15.95
CA VAL A 38 -6.16 3.24 -15.46
C VAL A 38 -6.96 4.06 -14.45
N PRO A 39 -8.18 4.50 -14.79
CA PRO A 39 -8.99 5.38 -13.93
C PRO A 39 -9.23 4.83 -12.53
N VAL A 40 -9.37 3.50 -12.41
CA VAL A 40 -9.55 2.79 -11.15
C VAL A 40 -8.33 1.91 -10.90
N LEU A 41 -7.38 2.38 -10.12
CA LEU A 41 -6.08 1.75 -9.88
C LEU A 41 -6.18 0.26 -9.48
N VAL A 42 -7.19 -0.10 -8.68
CA VAL A 42 -7.47 -1.49 -8.27
C VAL A 42 -7.74 -2.42 -9.45
N GLN A 43 -8.35 -1.91 -10.53
CA GLN A 43 -8.53 -2.70 -11.76
C GLN A 43 -7.18 -2.97 -12.44
N GLY A 44 -6.27 -1.99 -12.42
CA GLY A 44 -4.91 -2.17 -12.91
C GLY A 44 -4.16 -3.26 -12.13
N PHE A 45 -4.26 -3.25 -10.79
CA PHE A 45 -3.68 -4.30 -9.96
C PHE A 45 -4.21 -5.70 -10.31
N ARG A 46 -5.52 -5.84 -10.50
CA ARG A 46 -6.12 -7.12 -10.90
C ARG A 46 -5.66 -7.59 -12.28
N ARG A 47 -5.54 -6.68 -13.25
CA ARG A 47 -5.02 -6.98 -14.59
C ARG A 47 -3.57 -7.47 -14.50
N MET A 48 -2.74 -6.80 -13.69
CA MET A 48 -1.36 -7.24 -13.48
C MET A 48 -1.27 -8.60 -12.79
N VAL A 49 -2.00 -8.80 -11.68
CA VAL A 49 -1.97 -10.05 -10.90
C VAL A 49 -2.53 -11.25 -11.69
N ARG A 50 -3.63 -11.04 -12.44
CA ARG A 50 -4.38 -12.15 -13.06
C ARG A 50 -3.91 -12.48 -14.47
N THR A 51 -3.32 -11.52 -15.18
CA THR A 51 -2.97 -11.69 -16.62
C THR A 51 -1.57 -11.19 -16.99
N LEU A 52 -0.80 -10.65 -16.04
CA LEU A 52 0.51 -10.04 -16.30
C LEU A 52 0.46 -9.03 -17.47
N GLU A 53 -0.56 -8.20 -17.52
CA GLU A 53 -0.84 -7.35 -18.67
C GLU A 53 0.20 -6.25 -18.90
N PHE A 54 0.83 -5.77 -17.83
CA PHE A 54 1.85 -4.71 -17.89
C PHE A 54 3.25 -5.28 -17.69
N ASP A 55 4.25 -4.67 -18.30
CA ASP A 55 5.66 -5.00 -18.08
C ASP A 55 6.16 -4.43 -16.75
N VAL A 56 5.71 -3.20 -16.42
CA VAL A 56 5.99 -2.50 -15.17
C VAL A 56 4.67 -2.01 -14.58
N SER A 57 4.44 -2.21 -13.29
CA SER A 57 3.19 -1.80 -12.66
C SER A 57 3.40 -1.27 -11.25
N GLU A 58 2.68 -0.19 -10.89
CA GLU A 58 2.38 0.10 -9.49
C GLU A 58 1.57 -1.06 -8.90
N MET A 59 1.88 -1.44 -7.66
CA MET A 59 1.20 -2.52 -6.98
C MET A 59 1.04 -2.23 -5.48
N ALA A 60 -0.11 -2.58 -4.92
CA ALA A 60 -0.30 -2.56 -3.47
C ALA A 60 0.60 -3.62 -2.83
N LEU A 61 1.35 -3.25 -1.79
CA LEU A 61 2.42 -4.08 -1.25
C LEU A 61 1.94 -5.44 -0.72
N THR A 62 0.80 -5.50 -0.04
CA THR A 62 0.24 -6.79 0.42
C THR A 62 -0.37 -7.61 -0.72
N THR A 63 -0.88 -6.95 -1.77
CA THR A 63 -1.26 -7.66 -3.00
C THR A 63 -0.05 -8.30 -3.64
N TYR A 64 1.11 -7.62 -3.67
CA TYR A 64 2.36 -8.19 -4.14
C TYR A 64 2.76 -9.42 -3.32
N LEU A 65 2.79 -9.30 -1.98
CA LEU A 65 3.12 -10.42 -1.08
C LEU A 65 2.21 -11.63 -1.33
N THR A 66 0.89 -11.40 -1.41
CA THR A 66 -0.08 -12.45 -1.68
C THR A 66 0.13 -13.09 -3.06
N ALA A 67 0.35 -12.28 -4.09
CA ALA A 67 0.56 -12.75 -5.46
C ALA A 67 1.84 -13.59 -5.58
N ARG A 68 2.93 -13.16 -4.93
CA ARG A 68 4.20 -13.90 -4.87
C ARG A 68 4.02 -15.26 -4.19
N GLU A 69 3.34 -15.33 -3.04
CA GLU A 69 3.00 -16.59 -2.35
C GLU A 69 2.23 -17.56 -3.27
N HIS A 70 1.44 -17.01 -4.20
CA HIS A 70 0.64 -17.78 -5.15
C HIS A 70 1.32 -17.94 -6.54
N GLY A 71 2.61 -17.65 -6.66
CA GLY A 71 3.43 -17.94 -7.83
C GLY A 71 3.18 -17.03 -9.04
N VAL A 72 2.69 -15.80 -8.85
CA VAL A 72 2.57 -14.84 -9.95
C VAL A 72 3.96 -14.35 -10.35
N ALA A 73 4.27 -14.41 -11.65
CA ALA A 73 5.61 -14.18 -12.20
C ALA A 73 5.92 -12.69 -12.39
N PHE A 74 6.07 -11.97 -11.31
CA PHE A 74 6.62 -10.61 -11.26
C PHE A 74 7.41 -10.40 -9.98
N THR A 75 8.40 -9.52 -10.03
CA THR A 75 9.29 -9.20 -8.91
C THR A 75 9.21 -7.71 -8.59
N ALA A 76 9.27 -7.36 -7.31
CA ALA A 76 9.24 -5.97 -6.87
C ALA A 76 10.61 -5.30 -7.04
N LEU A 77 10.57 -3.99 -7.25
CA LEU A 77 11.68 -3.08 -7.05
C LEU A 77 11.46 -2.31 -5.74
N PRO A 78 12.50 -1.96 -4.98
CA PRO A 78 12.37 -1.21 -3.73
C PRO A 78 12.10 0.29 -3.98
N ILE A 79 11.10 0.55 -4.84
CA ILE A 79 10.58 1.86 -5.24
C ILE A 79 9.20 2.01 -4.60
N PHE A 80 9.08 2.82 -3.55
CA PHE A 80 7.87 2.94 -2.75
C PHE A 80 7.09 4.19 -3.12
N LEU A 81 6.10 4.03 -3.99
CA LEU A 81 5.35 5.15 -4.58
C LEU A 81 4.34 5.78 -3.61
N VAL A 82 3.78 4.99 -2.68
CA VAL A 82 2.78 5.48 -1.73
C VAL A 82 3.10 5.00 -0.33
N ARG A 83 3.11 5.95 0.58
CA ARG A 83 3.14 5.73 2.03
C ARG A 83 2.01 6.49 2.70
N GLY A 84 1.61 6.06 3.88
CA GLY A 84 0.59 6.77 4.63
C GLY A 84 0.23 6.08 5.94
N PHE A 85 -0.41 6.81 6.81
CA PHE A 85 -0.85 6.31 8.11
C PHE A 85 -2.23 5.66 8.00
N HIS A 86 -2.52 4.73 8.91
CA HIS A 86 -3.78 3.97 8.91
C HIS A 86 -4.53 4.02 10.24
N HIS A 87 -4.09 4.85 11.20
CA HIS A 87 -4.80 5.06 12.47
C HIS A 87 -6.20 5.64 12.25
N GLY A 88 -6.36 6.53 11.26
CA GLY A 88 -7.65 7.10 10.86
C GLY A 88 -8.48 6.23 9.91
N ALA A 89 -7.94 5.08 9.46
CA ALA A 89 -8.66 4.22 8.53
C ALA A 89 -9.83 3.44 9.16
N ILE A 90 -9.96 3.46 10.49
CA ILE A 90 -10.98 2.73 11.24
C ILE A 90 -11.96 3.71 11.84
N VAL A 91 -13.23 3.60 11.44
CA VAL A 91 -14.33 4.40 12.01
C VAL A 91 -15.40 3.49 12.58
N PHE A 92 -16.13 3.96 13.60
CA PHE A 92 -17.15 3.20 14.28
C PHE A 92 -18.46 3.98 14.48
N ASN A 93 -19.55 3.28 14.74
CA ASN A 93 -20.83 3.90 15.05
C ASN A 93 -20.86 4.32 16.52
N THR A 94 -20.93 5.62 16.79
CA THR A 94 -20.92 6.20 18.15
C THR A 94 -22.15 5.87 18.98
N ARG A 95 -23.21 5.31 18.36
CA ARG A 95 -24.40 4.81 19.05
C ARG A 95 -24.21 3.39 19.61
N SER A 96 -23.11 2.70 19.22
CA SER A 96 -22.74 1.42 19.81
C SER A 96 -22.16 1.60 21.21
N ASP A 97 -21.94 0.49 21.90
CA ASP A 97 -21.29 0.44 23.21
C ASP A 97 -19.75 0.38 23.16
N ILE A 98 -19.17 0.54 21.96
CA ILE A 98 -17.72 0.60 21.76
C ILE A 98 -17.14 1.85 22.44
N ARG A 99 -16.11 1.66 23.25
CA ARG A 99 -15.37 2.72 23.95
C ARG A 99 -13.92 2.82 23.49
N GLY A 100 -13.41 1.77 22.81
CA GLY A 100 -12.05 1.73 22.30
C GLY A 100 -11.79 0.51 21.42
N PRO A 101 -10.59 0.42 20.85
CA PRO A 101 -10.25 -0.64 19.88
C PRO A 101 -10.44 -2.07 20.41
N LYS A 102 -10.19 -2.32 21.70
CA LYS A 102 -10.34 -3.64 22.32
C LYS A 102 -11.79 -4.17 22.29
N ASP A 103 -12.77 -3.27 22.28
CA ASP A 103 -14.19 -3.62 22.24
C ASP A 103 -14.63 -4.19 20.88
N LEU A 104 -13.72 -4.23 19.88
CA LEU A 104 -14.00 -4.89 18.60
C LEU A 104 -14.02 -6.43 18.71
N GLU A 105 -13.46 -7.01 19.76
CA GLU A 105 -13.54 -8.46 20.00
C GLU A 105 -15.00 -8.91 20.16
N GLY A 106 -15.39 -9.95 19.41
CA GLY A 106 -16.75 -10.42 19.31
C GLY A 106 -17.64 -9.60 18.35
N ARG A 107 -17.12 -8.56 17.70
CA ARG A 107 -17.88 -7.64 16.83
C ARG A 107 -17.68 -7.96 15.36
N ARG A 108 -18.51 -7.31 14.54
CA ARG A 108 -18.49 -7.37 13.08
C ARG A 108 -17.88 -6.09 12.52
N VAL A 109 -16.75 -6.21 11.83
CA VAL A 109 -16.01 -5.08 11.27
C VAL A 109 -15.97 -5.18 9.76
N GLY A 110 -16.53 -4.19 9.07
CA GLY A 110 -16.47 -4.10 7.61
C GLY A 110 -15.05 -3.76 7.13
N VAL A 111 -14.63 -4.37 6.03
CA VAL A 111 -13.36 -4.07 5.39
C VAL A 111 -13.62 -3.74 3.93
N ASN A 112 -13.20 -2.56 3.50
CA ASN A 112 -13.36 -2.13 2.12
C ASN A 112 -12.53 -3.04 1.18
N ARG A 113 -13.20 -3.67 0.21
CA ARG A 113 -12.65 -4.66 -0.73
C ARG A 113 -12.30 -5.99 -0.05
N GLY A 114 -11.15 -6.61 -0.46
CA GLY A 114 -10.69 -7.90 0.04
C GLY A 114 -9.92 -7.82 1.35
N TYR A 115 -9.73 -8.96 1.98
CA TYR A 115 -9.01 -9.10 3.24
C TYR A 115 -7.52 -8.75 3.11
N THR A 116 -6.92 -9.04 1.95
CA THR A 116 -5.48 -8.82 1.69
C THR A 116 -5.14 -7.38 1.27
N VAL A 117 -6.09 -6.44 1.27
CA VAL A 117 -5.84 -5.03 0.90
C VAL A 117 -4.96 -4.35 1.93
N THR A 118 -3.91 -3.64 1.47
CA THR A 118 -2.85 -3.06 2.31
C THR A 118 -3.37 -2.18 3.45
N THR A 119 -4.38 -1.33 3.19
CA THR A 119 -5.01 -0.51 4.23
C THR A 119 -5.61 -1.38 5.34
N GLY A 120 -6.32 -2.45 4.99
CA GLY A 120 -6.89 -3.39 5.96
C GLY A 120 -5.83 -4.12 6.76
N VAL A 121 -4.74 -4.54 6.12
CA VAL A 121 -3.63 -5.26 6.79
C VAL A 121 -2.94 -4.36 7.81
N TRP A 122 -2.60 -3.12 7.43
CA TRP A 122 -2.01 -2.16 8.36
C TRP A 122 -2.96 -1.78 9.50
N ALA A 123 -4.23 -1.51 9.19
CA ALA A 123 -5.22 -1.16 10.24
C ALA A 123 -5.38 -2.30 11.26
N ARG A 124 -5.51 -3.55 10.81
CA ARG A 124 -5.53 -4.72 11.71
C ARG A 124 -4.22 -4.88 12.47
N GLY A 125 -3.08 -4.63 11.81
CA GLY A 125 -1.77 -4.63 12.48
C GLY A 125 -1.70 -3.62 13.62
N ILE A 126 -2.17 -2.39 13.41
CA ILE A 126 -2.27 -1.36 14.44
C ILE A 126 -3.18 -1.82 15.59
N LEU A 127 -4.36 -2.37 15.29
CA LEU A 127 -5.28 -2.88 16.31
C LEU A 127 -4.62 -3.95 17.19
N ALA A 128 -3.90 -4.87 16.60
CA ALA A 128 -3.24 -5.95 17.33
C ALA A 128 -2.02 -5.45 18.12
N GLU A 129 -1.14 -4.68 17.47
CA GLU A 129 0.17 -4.32 18.03
C GLU A 129 0.08 -3.18 19.07
N GLU A 130 -0.75 -2.17 18.80
CA GLU A 130 -0.85 -0.98 19.66
C GLU A 130 -1.95 -1.09 20.72
N TYR A 131 -3.02 -1.82 20.42
CA TYR A 131 -4.20 -1.91 21.27
C TYR A 131 -4.48 -3.33 21.79
N GLY A 132 -3.67 -4.31 21.43
CA GLY A 132 -3.77 -5.68 21.93
C GLY A 132 -5.05 -6.42 21.48
N VAL A 133 -5.67 -6.02 20.37
CA VAL A 133 -6.88 -6.68 19.86
C VAL A 133 -6.54 -8.06 19.33
N ASP A 134 -7.25 -9.08 19.81
CA ASP A 134 -7.19 -10.42 19.21
C ASP A 134 -8.01 -10.43 17.92
N LEU A 135 -7.31 -10.36 16.78
CA LEU A 135 -7.93 -10.30 15.45
C LEU A 135 -8.76 -11.55 15.14
N THR A 136 -8.52 -12.68 15.83
CA THR A 136 -9.27 -13.92 15.64
C THR A 136 -10.66 -13.87 16.25
N GLN A 137 -10.88 -12.97 17.22
CA GLN A 137 -12.17 -12.73 17.85
C GLN A 137 -13.07 -11.75 17.09
N VAL A 138 -12.54 -11.10 16.04
CA VAL A 138 -13.30 -10.14 15.22
C VAL A 138 -13.83 -10.86 13.98
N THR A 139 -15.10 -10.62 13.62
CA THR A 139 -15.64 -11.06 12.33
C THR A 139 -15.40 -9.99 11.27
N TRP A 140 -14.54 -10.29 10.30
CA TRP A 140 -14.20 -9.38 9.20
C TRP A 140 -15.18 -9.55 8.04
N VAL A 141 -15.87 -8.48 7.65
CA VAL A 141 -16.93 -8.50 6.62
C VAL A 141 -16.45 -7.73 5.40
N LEU A 142 -16.22 -8.42 4.28
CA LEU A 142 -15.59 -7.86 3.08
C LEU A 142 -16.62 -7.31 2.10
N SER A 143 -16.39 -6.11 1.55
CA SER A 143 -17.24 -5.52 0.49
C SER A 143 -16.86 -5.96 -0.93
N GLY A 144 -15.75 -6.67 -1.12
CA GLY A 144 -15.30 -7.11 -2.44
C GLY A 144 -14.43 -8.35 -2.42
N ASP A 145 -14.09 -8.81 -3.62
CA ASP A 145 -13.24 -9.99 -3.84
C ASP A 145 -11.74 -9.65 -3.71
N GLU A 146 -10.93 -10.70 -3.54
CA GLU A 146 -9.48 -10.61 -3.48
C GLU A 146 -8.87 -10.31 -4.87
N HIS A 147 -7.73 -9.64 -4.88
CA HIS A 147 -6.96 -9.44 -6.11
C HIS A 147 -6.39 -10.76 -6.61
N VAL A 148 -5.88 -11.60 -5.71
CA VAL A 148 -5.39 -12.96 -5.97
C VAL A 148 -6.56 -13.93 -5.76
N ALA A 149 -7.13 -14.43 -6.84
CA ALA A 149 -8.37 -15.24 -6.79
C ALA A 149 -8.19 -16.58 -6.06
N SER A 150 -6.98 -17.11 -5.98
CA SER A 150 -6.66 -18.37 -5.28
C SER A 150 -6.39 -18.19 -3.78
N TYR A 151 -6.38 -16.96 -3.26
CA TYR A 151 -6.23 -16.73 -1.82
C TYR A 151 -7.48 -17.21 -1.05
N VAL A 152 -7.25 -17.89 0.06
CA VAL A 152 -8.31 -18.37 0.95
C VAL A 152 -8.20 -17.65 2.28
N ALA A 153 -9.21 -16.85 2.59
CA ALA A 153 -9.26 -16.07 3.82
C ALA A 153 -9.42 -16.93 5.09
N PRO A 154 -9.04 -16.42 6.27
CA PRO A 154 -9.28 -17.07 7.57
C PRO A 154 -10.77 -17.32 7.84
N PRO A 155 -11.12 -18.26 8.77
CA PRO A 155 -12.51 -18.66 9.00
C PRO A 155 -13.40 -17.57 9.60
N ASN A 156 -12.81 -16.54 10.21
CA ASN A 156 -13.52 -15.38 10.76
C ASN A 156 -13.71 -14.24 9.75
N VAL A 157 -13.53 -14.54 8.45
CA VAL A 157 -13.76 -13.61 7.34
C VAL A 157 -14.99 -14.05 6.56
N ALA A 158 -15.91 -13.12 6.30
CA ALA A 158 -17.14 -13.38 5.57
C ALA A 158 -17.39 -12.30 4.50
N PRO A 159 -18.04 -12.61 3.38
CA PRO A 159 -18.47 -11.59 2.42
C PRO A 159 -19.65 -10.80 2.97
N ALA A 160 -19.73 -9.51 2.66
CA ALA A 160 -20.89 -8.67 2.96
C ALA A 160 -22.09 -8.96 2.03
N GLY A 161 -21.82 -9.60 0.91
CA GLY A 161 -22.81 -9.89 -0.14
C GLY A 161 -22.68 -8.94 -1.34
N PRO A 162 -23.30 -9.30 -2.47
CA PRO A 162 -23.25 -8.50 -3.70
C PRO A 162 -23.84 -7.11 -3.49
N GLY A 163 -23.10 -6.07 -3.89
CA GLY A 163 -23.55 -4.68 -3.83
C GLY A 163 -23.65 -4.09 -2.43
N ALA A 164 -23.08 -4.73 -1.41
CA ALA A 164 -23.12 -4.23 -0.04
C ALA A 164 -22.44 -2.85 0.08
N ASP A 165 -23.12 -1.95 0.77
CA ASP A 165 -22.62 -0.64 1.15
C ASP A 165 -22.23 -0.67 2.64
N LEU A 166 -20.92 -0.71 2.91
CA LEU A 166 -20.40 -0.77 4.29
C LEU A 166 -20.76 0.47 5.12
N ALA A 167 -20.90 1.66 4.49
CA ALA A 167 -21.32 2.86 5.19
C ALA A 167 -22.77 2.76 5.64
N ALA A 168 -23.66 2.30 4.76
CA ALA A 168 -25.06 2.07 5.10
C ALA A 168 -25.21 0.98 6.19
N MET A 169 -24.46 -0.12 6.10
CA MET A 169 -24.46 -1.19 7.11
C MET A 169 -23.95 -0.70 8.48
N LEU A 170 -22.93 0.17 8.50
CA LEU A 170 -22.43 0.79 9.72
C LEU A 170 -23.52 1.67 10.39
N LEU A 171 -24.19 2.50 9.59
CA LEU A 171 -25.24 3.39 10.09
C LEU A 171 -26.48 2.62 10.56
N ALA A 172 -26.79 1.48 9.94
CA ALA A 172 -27.89 0.58 10.35
C ALA A 172 -27.54 -0.25 11.59
N GLY A 173 -26.27 -0.28 12.03
CA GLY A 173 -25.83 -1.10 13.15
C GLY A 173 -25.65 -2.58 12.81
N GLU A 174 -25.58 -2.93 11.51
CA GLU A 174 -25.24 -4.27 11.03
C GLU A 174 -23.73 -4.55 11.13
N LEU A 175 -22.94 -3.48 11.13
CA LEU A 175 -21.51 -3.46 11.42
C LEU A 175 -21.24 -2.52 12.56
N ASP A 176 -20.31 -2.87 13.42
CA ASP A 176 -19.90 -2.06 14.58
C ASP A 176 -18.83 -1.03 14.21
N ALA A 177 -17.96 -1.37 13.24
CA ALA A 177 -16.92 -0.51 12.69
C ALA A 177 -16.66 -0.86 11.23
N VAL A 178 -15.95 0.03 10.52
CA VAL A 178 -15.48 -0.21 9.15
C VAL A 178 -14.05 0.28 8.96
N ILE A 179 -13.30 -0.37 8.06
CA ILE A 179 -11.93 -0.04 7.69
C ILE A 179 -11.87 0.38 6.22
N GLY A 180 -11.25 1.55 5.96
CA GLY A 180 -10.98 2.05 4.61
C GLY A 180 -12.22 2.56 3.88
N VAL A 181 -13.22 3.01 4.62
CA VAL A 181 -14.44 3.66 4.13
C VAL A 181 -14.54 5.04 4.75
N GLU A 182 -14.73 6.06 3.93
CA GLU A 182 -15.05 7.40 4.40
C GLU A 182 -16.56 7.50 4.64
N VAL A 183 -16.95 7.93 5.83
CA VAL A 183 -18.35 8.09 6.22
C VAL A 183 -18.52 9.45 6.89
N ASP A 184 -19.06 10.42 6.17
CA ASP A 184 -19.39 11.75 6.71
C ASP A 184 -20.79 11.71 7.32
N HIS A 185 -20.85 11.39 8.62
CA HIS A 185 -22.11 11.32 9.37
C HIS A 185 -21.89 11.58 10.87
N PRO A 186 -22.75 12.35 11.55
CA PRO A 186 -22.59 12.71 12.98
C PRO A 186 -22.53 11.53 13.96
N ALA A 187 -23.04 10.37 13.57
CA ALA A 187 -22.98 9.14 14.38
C ALA A 187 -21.74 8.28 14.07
N VAL A 188 -20.76 8.80 13.33
CA VAL A 188 -19.54 8.07 12.99
C VAL A 188 -18.33 8.87 13.44
N ALA A 189 -17.39 8.20 14.09
CA ALA A 189 -16.15 8.80 14.55
C ALA A 189 -14.96 7.86 14.31
N PRO A 190 -13.73 8.39 14.25
CA PRO A 190 -12.54 7.56 14.27
C PRO A 190 -12.50 6.69 15.53
N LEU A 191 -12.19 5.40 15.38
CA LEU A 191 -12.07 4.48 16.51
C LEU A 191 -10.86 4.81 17.40
N ILE A 192 -9.78 5.25 16.78
CA ILE A 192 -8.60 5.76 17.47
C ILE A 192 -8.76 7.29 17.59
N PRO A 193 -8.86 7.83 18.81
CA PRO A 193 -9.00 9.27 19.01
C PRO A 193 -7.80 10.04 18.45
N GLU A 194 -8.05 11.19 17.84
CA GLU A 194 -7.01 12.06 17.27
C GLU A 194 -6.01 11.29 16.38
N PRO A 195 -6.49 10.56 15.35
CA PRO A 195 -5.71 9.57 14.61
C PRO A 195 -4.43 10.15 13.98
N ASP A 196 -4.44 11.41 13.58
CA ASP A 196 -3.26 12.07 13.02
C ASP A 196 -2.17 12.28 14.06
N LYS A 197 -2.55 12.63 15.29
CA LYS A 197 -1.60 12.75 16.41
C LYS A 197 -1.05 11.38 16.81
N ALA A 198 -1.92 10.35 16.87
CA ALA A 198 -1.49 8.99 17.16
C ALA A 198 -0.50 8.49 16.09
N ALA A 199 -0.76 8.79 14.82
CA ALA A 199 0.08 8.44 13.69
C ALA A 199 1.46 9.12 13.76
N LEU A 200 1.51 10.42 14.01
CA LEU A 200 2.75 11.16 14.16
C LEU A 200 3.56 10.70 15.39
N ALA A 201 2.89 10.44 16.52
CA ALA A 201 3.53 9.87 17.70
C ALA A 201 4.13 8.47 17.41
N ALA A 202 3.43 7.63 16.65
CA ALA A 202 3.94 6.34 16.22
C ALA A 202 5.19 6.47 15.32
N LEU A 203 5.21 7.45 14.42
CA LEU A 203 6.39 7.78 13.62
C LEU A 203 7.56 8.24 14.50
N GLU A 204 7.34 9.23 15.36
CA GLU A 204 8.39 9.83 16.20
C GLU A 204 9.02 8.85 17.19
N HIS A 205 8.19 8.02 17.83
CA HIS A 205 8.67 7.13 18.90
C HIS A 205 9.11 5.75 18.40
N ARG A 206 8.58 5.28 17.26
CA ARG A 206 8.79 3.90 16.81
C ARG A 206 9.21 3.81 15.33
N GLY A 207 9.37 4.93 14.65
CA GLY A 207 9.62 4.95 13.22
C GLY A 207 8.50 4.32 12.39
N PHE A 208 7.27 4.25 12.93
CA PHE A 208 6.14 3.60 12.26
C PHE A 208 5.59 4.48 11.14
N TYR A 209 5.96 4.13 9.90
CA TYR A 209 5.49 4.85 8.72
C TYR A 209 5.19 3.87 7.59
N PRO A 210 3.94 3.40 7.50
CA PRO A 210 3.50 2.34 6.60
C PRO A 210 3.78 2.60 5.12
N ILE A 211 4.15 1.51 4.41
CA ILE A 211 4.32 1.48 2.96
C ILE A 211 3.07 0.87 2.35
N ASN A 212 2.49 1.54 1.34
CA ASN A 212 1.26 1.07 0.70
C ASN A 212 1.51 0.46 -0.67
N HIS A 213 2.24 1.18 -1.54
CA HIS A 213 2.46 0.75 -2.92
C HIS A 213 3.93 0.79 -3.28
N LEU A 214 4.32 -0.15 -4.13
CA LEU A 214 5.63 -0.26 -4.75
C LEU A 214 5.51 -0.46 -6.26
N VAL A 215 6.65 -0.61 -6.93
CA VAL A 215 6.73 -0.96 -8.35
C VAL A 215 7.08 -2.44 -8.48
N VAL A 216 6.36 -3.16 -9.36
CA VAL A 216 6.67 -4.53 -9.78
C VAL A 216 7.00 -4.58 -11.26
N VAL A 217 7.84 -5.52 -11.65
CA VAL A 217 8.26 -5.79 -13.04
C VAL A 217 8.04 -7.26 -13.34
N LYS A 218 7.55 -7.60 -14.53
CA LYS A 218 7.45 -8.99 -14.97
C LYS A 218 8.81 -9.67 -14.91
N ASP A 219 8.84 -10.90 -14.42
CA ASP A 219 10.09 -11.71 -14.38
C ASP A 219 10.69 -11.90 -15.77
N GLU A 220 9.88 -12.06 -16.81
CA GLU A 220 10.32 -12.16 -18.21
C GLU A 220 11.09 -10.91 -18.67
N VAL A 221 10.71 -9.71 -18.20
CA VAL A 221 11.42 -8.46 -18.52
C VAL A 221 12.78 -8.43 -17.84
N LEU A 222 12.84 -8.79 -16.55
CA LEU A 222 14.08 -8.84 -15.78
C LEU A 222 15.04 -9.91 -16.32
N GLN A 223 14.51 -11.04 -16.77
CA GLN A 223 15.32 -12.08 -17.41
C GLN A 223 15.93 -11.64 -18.76
N ARG A 224 15.15 -10.93 -19.60
CA ARG A 224 15.64 -10.41 -20.87
C ARG A 224 16.55 -9.19 -20.72
N HIS A 225 16.34 -8.40 -19.70
CA HIS A 225 17.04 -7.15 -19.44
C HIS A 225 17.45 -7.10 -17.94
N PRO A 226 18.52 -7.82 -17.54
CA PRO A 226 18.89 -7.98 -16.13
C PRO A 226 19.22 -6.67 -15.39
N ASP A 227 19.53 -5.61 -16.11
CA ASP A 227 19.78 -4.27 -15.57
C ASP A 227 18.55 -3.33 -15.59
N ALA A 228 17.40 -3.81 -16.08
CA ALA A 228 16.19 -3.02 -16.17
C ALA A 228 15.72 -2.53 -14.79
N GLY A 229 15.79 -3.40 -13.76
CA GLY A 229 15.44 -3.04 -12.39
C GLY A 229 16.25 -1.85 -11.86
N ALA A 230 17.56 -1.88 -12.02
CA ALA A 230 18.43 -0.79 -11.59
C ALA A 230 18.19 0.51 -12.38
N ARG A 231 18.02 0.43 -13.70
CA ARG A 231 17.72 1.60 -14.56
C ARG A 231 16.38 2.25 -14.21
N LEU A 232 15.36 1.43 -13.92
CA LEU A 232 14.06 1.91 -13.45
C LEU A 232 14.21 2.58 -12.08
N PHE A 233 14.93 1.95 -11.15
CA PHE A 233 15.20 2.53 -9.84
C PHE A 233 15.83 3.92 -9.93
N GLU A 234 16.91 4.07 -10.72
CA GLU A 234 17.59 5.35 -10.94
C GLU A 234 16.64 6.44 -11.45
N ALA A 235 15.80 6.11 -12.43
CA ALA A 235 14.86 7.06 -13.00
C ALA A 235 13.75 7.47 -12.02
N PHE A 236 13.17 6.51 -11.30
CA PHE A 236 12.16 6.80 -10.27
C PHE A 236 12.78 7.59 -9.10
N ALA A 237 14.02 7.29 -8.70
CA ALA A 237 14.74 8.03 -7.67
C ALA A 237 14.98 9.49 -8.08
N GLU A 238 15.35 9.74 -9.34
CA GLU A 238 15.51 11.11 -9.87
C GLU A 238 14.19 11.89 -9.87
N ALA A 239 13.11 11.27 -10.34
CA ALA A 239 11.79 11.90 -10.35
C ALA A 239 11.31 12.22 -8.92
N LYS A 240 11.49 11.28 -7.99
CA LYS A 240 11.14 11.44 -6.58
C LYS A 240 11.97 12.57 -5.94
N ARG A 241 13.29 12.64 -6.19
CA ARG A 241 14.16 13.70 -5.65
C ARG A 241 13.64 15.08 -6.04
N ARG A 242 13.32 15.32 -7.32
CA ARG A 242 12.75 16.60 -7.79
C ARG A 242 11.46 16.96 -7.06
N TYR A 243 10.59 15.97 -6.86
CA TYR A 243 9.34 16.18 -6.11
C TYR A 243 9.60 16.52 -4.63
N VAL A 244 10.50 15.80 -3.97
CA VAL A 244 10.83 16.07 -2.55
C VAL A 244 11.46 17.45 -2.38
N ASP A 245 12.23 17.93 -3.37
CA ASP A 245 12.76 19.29 -3.36
C ASP A 245 11.62 20.33 -3.43
N THR A 246 10.60 20.12 -4.27
CA THR A 246 9.42 21.02 -4.29
C THR A 246 8.63 21.00 -2.98
N LEU A 247 8.54 19.84 -2.32
CA LEU A 247 7.91 19.75 -0.98
C LEU A 247 8.71 20.53 0.06
N ARG A 248 10.05 20.41 0.02
CA ARG A 248 10.95 21.09 0.95
C ARG A 248 10.92 22.60 0.79
N ASP A 249 10.87 23.06 -0.44
CA ASP A 249 10.83 24.50 -0.80
C ASP A 249 9.41 25.10 -0.65
N GLY A 250 8.39 24.28 -0.42
CA GLY A 250 7.00 24.72 -0.31
C GLY A 250 6.45 25.30 -1.62
N THR A 251 6.99 24.90 -2.77
CA THR A 251 6.65 25.42 -4.10
C THR A 251 5.68 24.55 -4.87
N LEU A 252 5.10 23.55 -4.21
CA LEU A 252 4.13 22.64 -4.84
C LEU A 252 2.79 23.36 -5.07
N ASP A 253 2.38 23.47 -6.34
CA ASP A 253 1.09 24.02 -6.70
C ASP A 253 -0.03 23.00 -6.41
N SER A 254 -1.07 23.40 -5.68
CA SER A 254 -2.26 22.59 -5.41
C SER A 254 -1.93 21.22 -4.78
N PRO A 255 -1.40 21.18 -3.56
CA PRO A 255 -1.04 19.91 -2.89
C PRO A 255 -2.26 19.03 -2.67
N THR A 256 -2.08 17.73 -2.88
CA THR A 256 -3.06 16.70 -2.55
C THR A 256 -2.97 16.31 -1.07
N ALA A 257 -3.96 15.58 -0.55
CA ALA A 257 -3.89 15.04 0.82
C ALA A 257 -2.63 14.18 1.06
N SER A 258 -2.16 13.44 0.05
CA SER A 258 -0.91 12.69 0.16
C SER A 258 0.32 13.62 0.28
N ASP A 259 0.34 14.71 -0.47
CA ASP A 259 1.43 15.70 -0.42
C ASP A 259 1.48 16.38 0.96
N GLU A 260 0.32 16.64 1.58
CA GLU A 260 0.22 17.19 2.94
C GLU A 260 0.80 16.22 3.97
N VAL A 261 0.52 14.91 3.84
CA VAL A 261 1.11 13.87 4.70
C VAL A 261 2.63 13.83 4.54
N TYR A 262 3.14 13.84 3.30
CA TYR A 262 4.58 13.83 3.04
C TYR A 262 5.27 15.08 3.58
N ALA A 263 4.66 16.25 3.40
CA ALA A 263 5.16 17.49 3.97
C ALA A 263 5.16 17.47 5.52
N ALA A 264 4.14 16.85 6.14
CA ALA A 264 4.10 16.68 7.59
C ALA A 264 5.21 15.76 8.09
N VAL A 265 5.44 14.62 7.42
CA VAL A 265 6.55 13.71 7.74
C VAL A 265 7.90 14.39 7.57
N LEU A 266 8.11 15.13 6.47
CA LEU A 266 9.32 15.91 6.23
C LEU A 266 9.57 16.92 7.35
N ARG A 267 8.55 17.65 7.80
CA ARG A 267 8.66 18.60 8.93
C ARG A 267 8.98 17.91 10.26
N ALA A 268 8.32 16.77 10.53
CA ALA A 268 8.49 16.05 11.80
C ALA A 268 9.87 15.38 11.92
N THR A 269 10.40 14.85 10.81
CA THR A 269 11.63 14.05 10.82
C THR A 269 12.85 14.78 10.29
N GLY A 270 12.69 15.82 9.47
CA GLY A 270 13.74 16.45 8.69
C GLY A 270 14.28 15.58 7.54
N ASN A 271 13.76 14.36 7.37
CA ASN A 271 14.22 13.38 6.40
C ASN A 271 13.29 13.27 5.20
N ASP A 272 13.77 12.62 4.13
CA ASP A 272 12.97 12.25 2.97
C ASP A 272 11.70 11.47 3.39
N PRO A 273 10.48 11.94 3.05
CA PRO A 273 9.24 11.24 3.39
C PRO A 273 8.98 10.00 2.52
N LEU A 274 9.78 9.79 1.47
CA LEU A 274 9.63 8.70 0.50
C LEU A 274 10.96 7.98 0.22
N PRO A 275 11.69 7.50 1.24
CA PRO A 275 12.95 6.83 1.01
C PRO A 275 12.74 5.56 0.17
N TYR A 276 13.56 5.40 -0.90
CA TYR A 276 13.63 4.19 -1.70
C TYR A 276 14.80 3.31 -1.27
N GLY A 277 14.73 2.03 -1.59
CA GLY A 277 15.73 1.04 -1.20
C GLY A 277 15.27 0.15 -0.05
N ILE A 278 15.88 -1.02 0.09
CA ILE A 278 15.52 -2.01 1.11
C ILE A 278 15.94 -1.49 2.49
N GLU A 279 17.20 -1.12 2.66
CA GLU A 279 17.77 -0.80 3.97
C GLU A 279 17.04 0.31 4.73
N PRO A 280 16.72 1.48 4.12
CA PRO A 280 15.96 2.53 4.83
C PRO A 280 14.54 2.08 5.24
N ASN A 281 14.02 1.05 4.60
CA ASN A 281 12.65 0.58 4.75
C ASN A 281 12.54 -0.80 5.44
N ARG A 282 13.67 -1.47 5.71
CA ARG A 282 13.72 -2.82 6.28
C ARG A 282 12.82 -2.99 7.52
N PRO A 283 12.81 -2.07 8.50
CA PRO A 283 11.94 -2.22 9.67
C PRO A 283 10.44 -2.26 9.31
N MET A 284 9.99 -1.44 8.35
CA MET A 284 8.59 -1.41 7.92
C MET A 284 8.23 -2.61 7.04
N LEU A 285 9.14 -3.06 6.19
CA LEU A 285 8.96 -4.25 5.36
C LEU A 285 8.86 -5.50 6.22
N THR A 286 9.78 -5.69 7.19
CA THR A 286 9.73 -6.78 8.16
C THR A 286 8.42 -6.78 8.93
N ARG A 287 8.02 -5.62 9.48
CA ARG A 287 6.75 -5.50 10.21
C ARG A 287 5.54 -5.85 9.35
N LEU A 288 5.53 -5.47 8.06
CA LEU A 288 4.43 -5.85 7.17
C LEU A 288 4.41 -7.36 6.88
N VAL A 289 5.57 -7.99 6.71
CA VAL A 289 5.68 -9.45 6.58
C VAL A 289 5.14 -10.14 7.83
N ASP A 290 5.50 -9.65 9.04
CA ASP A 290 4.99 -10.17 10.31
C ASP A 290 3.46 -10.03 10.41
N HIS A 291 2.91 -8.88 10.00
CA HIS A 291 1.46 -8.69 9.92
C HIS A 291 0.81 -9.61 8.90
N ALA A 292 1.42 -9.80 7.73
CA ALA A 292 0.91 -10.71 6.71
C ALA A 292 0.91 -12.18 7.20
N MET A 293 1.93 -12.58 7.96
CA MET A 293 2.00 -13.91 8.59
C MET A 293 0.93 -14.06 9.68
N SER A 294 0.87 -13.14 10.64
CA SER A 294 -0.08 -13.20 11.76
C SER A 294 -1.54 -13.17 11.30
N GLN A 295 -1.82 -12.48 10.19
CA GLN A 295 -3.13 -12.38 9.56
C GLN A 295 -3.39 -13.49 8.53
N ARG A 296 -2.50 -14.49 8.41
CA ARG A 296 -2.62 -15.64 7.49
C ARG A 296 -2.71 -15.27 6.01
N ILE A 297 -2.10 -14.16 5.63
CA ILE A 297 -1.94 -13.74 4.23
C ILE A 297 -0.77 -14.51 3.62
N LEU A 298 0.34 -14.60 4.34
CA LEU A 298 1.46 -15.47 4.03
C LEU A 298 1.39 -16.74 4.89
N ARG A 299 1.82 -17.86 4.34
CA ARG A 299 1.90 -19.17 5.00
C ARG A 299 3.32 -19.51 5.39
N THR A 300 4.28 -18.96 4.64
CA THR A 300 5.72 -19.20 4.82
C THR A 300 6.41 -17.89 5.14
N PRO A 301 7.29 -17.84 6.14
CA PRO A 301 8.15 -16.67 6.35
C PRO A 301 8.97 -16.39 5.09
N VAL A 302 9.12 -15.11 4.76
CA VAL A 302 9.92 -14.65 3.63
C VAL A 302 10.95 -13.64 4.14
N ASP A 303 12.19 -13.76 3.66
CA ASP A 303 13.20 -12.75 3.88
C ASP A 303 12.86 -11.49 3.07
N VAL A 304 13.04 -10.33 3.66
CA VAL A 304 12.76 -9.05 2.99
C VAL A 304 13.58 -8.90 1.70
N ASP A 305 14.82 -9.36 1.67
CA ASP A 305 15.67 -9.27 0.48
C ASP A 305 15.12 -10.12 -0.67
N GLU A 306 14.56 -11.27 -0.38
CA GLU A 306 13.93 -12.14 -1.38
C GLU A 306 12.71 -11.53 -2.06
N LEU A 307 12.16 -10.44 -1.53
CA LEU A 307 11.02 -9.76 -2.13
C LEU A 307 11.41 -8.91 -3.35
N PHE A 308 12.69 -8.57 -3.51
CA PHE A 308 13.13 -7.59 -4.49
C PHE A 308 14.11 -8.17 -5.53
N ASP A 309 14.16 -7.51 -6.68
CA ASP A 309 15.13 -7.83 -7.73
C ASP A 309 16.56 -7.67 -7.19
N PRO A 310 17.40 -8.73 -7.27
CA PRO A 310 18.77 -8.69 -6.77
C PRO A 310 19.63 -7.55 -7.32
N ALA A 311 19.36 -7.10 -8.56
CA ALA A 311 20.07 -5.95 -9.16
C ALA A 311 19.81 -4.62 -8.43
N THR A 312 18.85 -4.58 -7.47
CA THR A 312 18.45 -3.36 -6.74
C THR A 312 18.74 -3.43 -5.25
N HIS A 313 19.32 -4.51 -4.73
CA HIS A 313 19.50 -4.72 -3.29
C HIS A 313 20.32 -3.63 -2.62
N ASP A 314 21.41 -3.19 -3.25
CA ASP A 314 22.31 -2.17 -2.71
C ASP A 314 21.90 -0.73 -3.07
N LEU A 315 20.78 -0.54 -3.78
CA LEU A 315 20.34 0.77 -4.23
C LEU A 315 19.52 1.47 -3.14
N THR A 316 19.82 2.73 -2.90
CA THR A 316 19.08 3.61 -1.98
C THR A 316 18.92 5.00 -2.57
N ALA A 317 17.83 5.67 -2.27
CA ALA A 317 17.57 7.04 -2.70
C ALA A 317 16.59 7.75 -1.74
#